data_621fc57a44775e2bc65a61fd5448207f
#
_entry.id   621fc57a44775e2bc65a61fd5448207f
#
_cell.length_a   1.000
_cell.length_b   1.000
_cell.length_c   1.000
_cell.angle_alpha   90.00
_cell.angle_beta   90.00
_cell.angle_gamma   90.00
#
_symmetry.space_group_name_H-M   'P 1'
#
loop_
_entity.id
_entity.type
_entity.pdbx_description
1 polymer ?
#
loop_
_entity_poly.entity_id
_entity_poly.type
_entity_poly.pdbx_seq_one_letter_code
_entity_poly.pdbx_strand_id
1 'polypeptide(L)'
;TSFPKAPGVAEAMSHFITEVGCNISRGGYETAYDLGDTIFETRSMLCRMFNFSEEKYVVFTPSVTYSLNFVIKGLLKSGDHVIMSSMEHNAVARPCQSLKDFGVEVTIVPCDRDGVLDIDAFKNSFKENTKLVVMSHASNVCGTVLDAEEVGKICKEKGVFFALDAAQSAGVINIDFEKFNLSALCLTGHKGLLGPQGTGALLL
;
A
#
# COMPACT_ATOMS: atom_id res chain seq x y z
N THR A 1 -2.24 -3.24 -15.47
CA THR A 1 -3.10 -4.44 -15.47
C THR A 1 -2.33 -5.57 -16.10
N SER A 2 -2.20 -6.70 -15.41
CA SER A 2 -1.47 -7.87 -15.90
C SER A 2 -2.39 -8.85 -16.60
N PHE A 3 -1.88 -9.48 -17.67
CA PHE A 3 -2.52 -10.56 -18.39
C PHE A 3 -1.43 -11.52 -18.91
N PRO A 4 -1.62 -12.84 -18.83
CA PRO A 4 -2.78 -13.54 -18.25
C PRO A 4 -2.83 -13.42 -16.72
N LYS A 5 -3.99 -13.70 -16.13
CA LYS A 5 -4.14 -13.87 -14.68
C LYS A 5 -3.48 -15.15 -14.20
N ALA A 6 -3.23 -15.28 -12.91
CA ALA A 6 -2.74 -16.53 -12.35
C ALA A 6 -3.71 -17.69 -12.65
N PRO A 7 -3.22 -18.92 -12.86
CA PRO A 7 -4.08 -20.09 -13.01
C PRO A 7 -5.05 -20.22 -11.82
N GLY A 8 -6.30 -20.61 -12.10
CA GLY A 8 -7.34 -20.77 -11.08
C GLY A 8 -8.11 -19.49 -10.71
N VAL A 9 -7.67 -18.29 -11.10
CA VAL A 9 -8.36 -17.04 -10.72
C VAL A 9 -9.75 -16.97 -11.34
N ALA A 10 -9.89 -17.25 -12.63
CA ALA A 10 -11.17 -17.21 -13.33
C ALA A 10 -12.14 -18.28 -12.80
N GLU A 11 -11.62 -19.48 -12.57
CA GLU A 11 -12.38 -20.61 -12.02
C GLU A 11 -12.88 -20.31 -10.59
N ALA A 12 -12.02 -19.77 -9.72
CA ALA A 12 -12.40 -19.40 -8.34
C ALA A 12 -13.48 -18.30 -8.33
N MET A 13 -13.37 -17.31 -9.20
CA MET A 13 -14.36 -16.24 -9.32
C MET A 13 -15.70 -16.80 -9.84
N SER A 14 -15.66 -17.65 -10.86
CA SER A 14 -16.86 -18.29 -11.39
C SER A 14 -17.54 -19.15 -10.35
N HIS A 15 -16.79 -20.01 -9.65
CA HIS A 15 -17.29 -20.85 -8.58
C HIS A 15 -17.95 -20.02 -7.47
N PHE A 16 -17.31 -18.94 -7.04
CA PHE A 16 -17.89 -18.07 -6.03
C PHE A 16 -19.23 -17.49 -6.46
N ILE A 17 -19.36 -17.03 -7.72
CA ILE A 17 -20.57 -16.41 -8.24
C ILE A 17 -21.70 -17.44 -8.41
N THR A 18 -21.38 -18.66 -8.86
CA THR A 18 -22.38 -19.66 -9.24
C THR A 18 -22.77 -20.60 -8.10
N GLU A 19 -21.86 -20.89 -7.17
CA GLU A 19 -22.04 -21.95 -6.18
C GLU A 19 -22.00 -21.45 -4.71
N VAL A 20 -21.24 -20.37 -4.43
CA VAL A 20 -21.01 -19.91 -3.04
C VAL A 20 -21.90 -18.72 -2.70
N GLY A 21 -21.72 -17.58 -3.37
CA GLY A 21 -22.56 -16.37 -3.35
C GLY A 21 -23.04 -15.88 -1.97
N CYS A 22 -22.28 -16.07 -0.89
CA CYS A 22 -22.71 -15.77 0.47
C CYS A 22 -22.01 -14.54 1.07
N ASN A 23 -22.55 -14.08 2.22
CA ASN A 23 -21.99 -12.98 3.01
C ASN A 23 -21.51 -13.51 4.36
N ILE A 24 -20.22 -13.32 4.66
CA ILE A 24 -19.58 -13.80 5.91
C ILE A 24 -20.14 -13.19 7.19
N SER A 25 -20.75 -12.00 7.13
CA SER A 25 -21.14 -11.24 8.33
C SER A 25 -22.59 -11.43 8.74
N ARG A 26 -23.40 -12.20 8.01
CA ARG A 26 -24.87 -12.23 8.19
C ARG A 26 -25.50 -13.62 8.21
N GLY A 27 -24.74 -14.68 8.37
CA GLY A 27 -25.28 -16.03 8.41
C GLY A 27 -24.47 -16.95 9.30
N GLY A 28 -25.17 -17.80 10.06
CA GLY A 28 -24.58 -18.88 10.85
C GLY A 28 -24.69 -20.22 10.11
N TYR A 29 -24.33 -20.27 8.84
CA TYR A 29 -24.39 -21.46 7.99
C TYR A 29 -22.99 -21.79 7.45
N GLU A 30 -22.79 -23.06 7.08
CA GLU A 30 -21.48 -23.64 6.75
C GLU A 30 -20.71 -22.84 5.69
N THR A 31 -21.33 -22.49 4.57
CA THR A 31 -20.66 -21.72 3.50
C THR A 31 -20.20 -20.32 3.96
N ALA A 32 -20.83 -19.71 4.96
CA ALA A 32 -20.38 -18.44 5.52
C ALA A 32 -19.13 -18.62 6.39
N TYR A 33 -18.98 -19.74 7.09
CA TYR A 33 -17.77 -20.10 7.83
C TYR A 33 -16.62 -20.42 6.88
N ASP A 34 -16.85 -21.22 5.84
CA ASP A 34 -15.85 -21.55 4.81
C ASP A 34 -15.30 -20.29 4.12
N LEU A 35 -16.18 -19.33 3.83
CA LEU A 35 -15.76 -18.04 3.28
C LEU A 35 -14.95 -17.23 4.30
N GLY A 36 -15.32 -17.30 5.57
CA GLY A 36 -14.56 -16.70 6.67
C GLY A 36 -13.14 -17.25 6.74
N ASP A 37 -12.97 -18.55 6.64
CA ASP A 37 -11.67 -19.24 6.62
C ASP A 37 -10.86 -18.84 5.40
N THR A 38 -11.48 -18.78 4.21
CA THR A 38 -10.83 -18.29 2.97
C THR A 38 -10.27 -16.87 3.13
N ILE A 39 -11.02 -15.97 3.77
CA ILE A 39 -10.59 -14.61 4.05
C ILE A 39 -9.42 -14.59 5.03
N PHE A 40 -9.49 -15.39 6.10
CA PHE A 40 -8.42 -15.50 7.09
C PHE A 40 -7.14 -16.06 6.45
N GLU A 41 -7.25 -17.13 5.69
CA GLU A 41 -6.11 -17.72 4.96
C GLU A 41 -5.46 -16.71 4.00
N THR A 42 -6.28 -15.92 3.28
CA THR A 42 -5.76 -14.87 2.39
C THR A 42 -4.97 -13.81 3.16
N ARG A 43 -5.46 -13.39 4.34
CA ARG A 43 -4.73 -12.48 5.22
C ARG A 43 -3.39 -13.09 5.67
N SER A 44 -3.41 -14.33 6.12
CA SER A 44 -2.21 -15.05 6.54
C SER A 44 -1.20 -15.24 5.41
N MET A 45 -1.66 -15.46 4.16
CA MET A 45 -0.78 -15.51 3.00
C MET A 45 -0.11 -14.15 2.74
N LEU A 46 -0.86 -13.06 2.81
CA LEU A 46 -0.30 -11.71 2.67
C LEU A 46 0.70 -11.40 3.79
N CYS A 47 0.40 -11.78 5.03
CA CYS A 47 1.32 -11.64 6.15
C CYS A 47 2.64 -12.37 5.88
N ARG A 48 2.58 -13.63 5.45
CA ARG A 48 3.79 -14.40 5.09
C ARG A 48 4.56 -13.81 3.92
N MET A 49 3.83 -13.33 2.89
CA MET A 49 4.45 -12.78 1.68
C MET A 49 5.25 -11.51 1.97
N PHE A 50 4.80 -10.69 2.91
CA PHE A 50 5.38 -9.38 3.18
C PHE A 50 6.08 -9.28 4.54
N ASN A 51 6.30 -10.41 5.23
CA ASN A 51 6.85 -10.45 6.60
C ASN A 51 6.13 -9.48 7.54
N PHE A 52 4.81 -9.65 7.64
CA PHE A 52 3.91 -8.88 8.51
C PHE A 52 3.25 -9.83 9.51
N SER A 53 3.20 -9.48 10.79
CA SER A 53 2.86 -10.41 11.87
C SER A 53 1.38 -10.41 12.29
N GLU A 54 0.55 -9.48 11.77
CA GLU A 54 -0.77 -9.19 12.35
C GLU A 54 -1.90 -9.29 11.33
N GLU A 55 -2.45 -10.49 11.10
CA GLU A 55 -3.53 -10.74 10.12
C GLU A 55 -4.77 -9.85 10.33
N LYS A 56 -5.08 -9.46 11.58
CA LYS A 56 -6.23 -8.60 11.90
C LYS A 56 -6.10 -7.20 11.31
N TYR A 57 -4.88 -6.76 11.00
CA TYR A 57 -4.60 -5.45 10.39
C TYR A 57 -4.40 -5.51 8.88
N VAL A 58 -4.69 -6.65 8.27
CA VAL A 58 -4.83 -6.75 6.81
C VAL A 58 -6.25 -6.35 6.41
N VAL A 59 -6.39 -5.22 5.75
CA VAL A 59 -7.68 -4.66 5.30
C VAL A 59 -7.79 -4.80 3.80
N PHE A 60 -8.81 -5.51 3.30
CA PHE A 60 -9.06 -5.60 1.86
C PHE A 60 -9.66 -4.29 1.34
N THR A 61 -9.18 -3.86 0.19
CA THR A 61 -9.60 -2.63 -0.47
C THR A 61 -9.89 -2.90 -1.95
N PRO A 62 -10.67 -2.06 -2.63
CA PRO A 62 -10.91 -2.22 -4.08
C PRO A 62 -9.67 -1.96 -4.94
N SER A 63 -8.67 -1.24 -4.41
CA SER A 63 -7.41 -0.93 -5.11
C SER A 63 -6.41 -0.27 -4.18
N VAL A 64 -5.14 -0.21 -4.61
CA VAL A 64 -4.09 0.55 -3.93
C VAL A 64 -4.46 2.04 -3.76
N THR A 65 -5.21 2.62 -4.69
CA THR A 65 -5.67 4.01 -4.59
C THR A 65 -6.57 4.23 -3.37
N TYR A 66 -7.46 3.28 -3.07
CA TYR A 66 -8.26 3.32 -1.84
C TYR A 66 -7.38 3.18 -0.60
N SER A 67 -6.45 2.23 -0.58
CA SER A 67 -5.51 2.04 0.52
C SER A 67 -4.74 3.32 0.83
N LEU A 68 -4.16 3.94 -0.20
CA LEU A 68 -3.42 5.21 -0.06
C LEU A 68 -4.29 6.36 0.44
N ASN A 69 -5.53 6.49 -0.08
CA ASN A 69 -6.46 7.51 0.42
C ASN A 69 -6.86 7.27 1.88
N PHE A 70 -7.03 6.01 2.31
CA PHE A 70 -7.31 5.69 3.71
C PHE A 70 -6.16 6.11 4.61
N VAL A 71 -4.91 5.81 4.24
CA VAL A 71 -3.74 6.23 5.01
C VAL A 71 -3.58 7.75 5.01
N ILE A 72 -3.53 8.37 3.83
CA ILE A 72 -3.23 9.81 3.70
C ILE A 72 -4.33 10.66 4.36
N LYS A 73 -5.60 10.40 4.03
CA LYS A 73 -6.72 11.20 4.54
C LYS A 73 -7.18 10.79 5.94
N GLY A 74 -6.93 9.54 6.33
CA GLY A 74 -7.29 9.05 7.67
C GLY A 74 -6.30 9.50 8.75
N LEU A 75 -5.02 9.68 8.39
CA LEU A 75 -3.97 10.02 9.34
C LEU A 75 -3.73 11.54 9.46
N LEU A 76 -3.76 12.26 8.32
CA LEU A 76 -3.36 13.67 8.26
C LEU A 76 -4.50 14.62 8.62
N LYS A 77 -4.16 15.64 9.41
CA LYS A 77 -5.06 16.71 9.86
C LYS A 77 -4.44 18.07 9.57
N SER A 78 -5.24 19.14 9.68
CA SER A 78 -4.72 20.51 9.61
C SER A 78 -3.56 20.72 10.58
N GLY A 79 -2.48 21.30 10.09
CA GLY A 79 -1.23 21.52 10.83
C GLY A 79 -0.22 20.38 10.72
N ASP A 80 -0.60 19.18 10.22
CA ASP A 80 0.35 18.09 9.97
C ASP A 80 1.17 18.34 8.70
N HIS A 81 2.33 17.69 8.61
CA HIS A 81 3.20 17.72 7.45
C HIS A 81 3.40 16.32 6.87
N VAL A 82 3.36 16.23 5.53
CA VAL A 82 3.63 15.00 4.78
C VAL A 82 4.78 15.21 3.80
N ILE A 83 5.61 14.18 3.68
CA ILE A 83 6.71 14.13 2.72
C ILE A 83 6.39 13.07 1.67
N MET A 84 6.57 13.41 0.40
CA MET A 84 6.50 12.48 -0.73
C MET A 84 7.63 12.76 -1.72
N SER A 85 7.92 11.80 -2.61
CA SER A 85 8.91 12.00 -3.68
C SER A 85 8.32 12.75 -4.88
N SER A 86 9.19 13.26 -5.76
CA SER A 86 8.77 13.84 -7.04
C SER A 86 8.35 12.79 -8.08
N MET A 87 8.54 11.50 -7.79
CA MET A 87 8.23 10.37 -8.68
C MET A 87 6.90 9.67 -8.34
N GLU A 88 6.07 10.31 -7.51
CA GLU A 88 4.84 9.68 -7.04
C GLU A 88 3.79 9.52 -8.13
N HIS A 89 3.09 8.38 -8.07
CA HIS A 89 1.87 8.18 -8.84
C HIS A 89 0.76 9.15 -8.37
N ASN A 90 -0.17 9.47 -9.28
CA ASN A 90 -1.34 10.31 -8.95
C ASN A 90 -2.16 9.82 -7.75
N ALA A 91 -2.12 8.53 -7.43
CA ALA A 91 -2.79 7.95 -6.27
C ALA A 91 -2.22 8.46 -4.93
N VAL A 92 -0.97 8.91 -4.91
CA VAL A 92 -0.29 9.59 -3.79
C VAL A 92 -0.37 11.11 -3.95
N ALA A 93 0.05 11.62 -5.11
CA ALA A 93 0.21 13.05 -5.32
C ALA A 93 -1.11 13.84 -5.18
N ARG A 94 -2.21 13.33 -5.77
CA ARG A 94 -3.50 14.04 -5.73
C ARG A 94 -4.09 14.16 -4.32
N PRO A 95 -4.20 13.08 -3.50
CA PRO A 95 -4.71 13.24 -2.14
C PRO A 95 -3.82 14.14 -1.29
N CYS A 96 -2.48 14.06 -1.38
CA CYS A 96 -1.59 14.97 -0.67
C CYS A 96 -1.82 16.43 -1.08
N GLN A 97 -1.90 16.71 -2.39
CA GLN A 97 -2.17 18.08 -2.86
C GLN A 97 -3.56 18.61 -2.42
N SER A 98 -4.58 17.74 -2.43
CA SER A 98 -5.94 18.17 -2.01
C SER A 98 -5.99 18.52 -0.51
N LEU A 99 -5.12 17.95 0.31
CA LEU A 99 -5.08 18.25 1.74
C LEU A 99 -4.40 19.58 2.07
N LYS A 100 -3.70 20.21 1.11
CA LYS A 100 -3.17 21.58 1.29
C LYS A 100 -4.28 22.60 1.57
N ASP A 101 -5.41 22.45 0.89
CA ASP A 101 -6.57 23.34 1.07
C ASP A 101 -7.20 23.16 2.47
N PHE A 102 -6.85 22.06 3.16
CA PHE A 102 -7.28 21.76 4.53
C PHE A 102 -6.18 21.99 5.58
N GLY A 103 -5.10 22.70 5.20
CA GLY A 103 -4.04 23.09 6.12
C GLY A 103 -2.96 22.05 6.39
N VAL A 104 -2.84 21.01 5.54
CA VAL A 104 -1.72 20.07 5.59
C VAL A 104 -0.55 20.62 4.78
N GLU A 105 0.64 20.61 5.37
CA GLU A 105 1.86 20.97 4.67
C GLU A 105 2.38 19.78 3.85
N VAL A 106 2.84 20.03 2.62
CA VAL A 106 3.36 18.99 1.71
C VAL A 106 4.75 19.36 1.24
N THR A 107 5.73 18.53 1.52
CA THR A 107 7.06 18.61 0.93
C THR A 107 7.24 17.53 -0.14
N ILE A 108 7.74 17.95 -1.30
CA ILE A 108 8.09 17.06 -2.41
C ILE A 108 9.62 17.00 -2.47
N VAL A 109 10.17 15.82 -2.18
CA VAL A 109 11.60 15.58 -2.25
C VAL A 109 11.99 15.32 -3.72
N PRO A 110 13.01 16.01 -4.24
CA PRO A 110 13.44 15.80 -5.61
C PRO A 110 14.03 14.40 -5.82
N CYS A 111 13.80 13.87 -7.02
CA CYS A 111 14.57 12.76 -7.57
C CYS A 111 15.38 13.27 -8.75
N ASP A 112 16.48 12.59 -9.05
CA ASP A 112 17.27 12.90 -10.23
C ASP A 112 16.58 12.50 -11.54
N ARG A 113 17.25 12.68 -12.68
CA ARG A 113 16.71 12.33 -14.02
C ARG A 113 16.45 10.83 -14.20
N ASP A 114 17.10 9.99 -13.39
CA ASP A 114 16.94 8.54 -13.43
C ASP A 114 15.89 8.06 -12.39
N GLY A 115 15.28 9.01 -11.66
CA GLY A 115 14.25 8.78 -10.66
C GLY A 115 14.77 8.35 -9.29
N VAL A 116 16.08 8.50 -9.05
CA VAL A 116 16.71 8.17 -7.76
C VAL A 116 16.44 9.30 -6.76
N LEU A 117 15.95 8.95 -5.58
CA LEU A 117 15.63 9.90 -4.51
C LEU A 117 16.89 10.63 -4.02
N ASP A 118 16.82 11.95 -3.90
CA ASP A 118 17.83 12.73 -3.19
C ASP A 118 17.70 12.49 -1.68
N ILE A 119 18.53 11.59 -1.17
CA ILE A 119 18.48 11.16 0.24
C ILE A 119 18.89 12.26 1.22
N ASP A 120 19.75 13.19 0.82
CA ASP A 120 20.16 14.31 1.66
C ASP A 120 19.04 15.37 1.73
N ALA A 121 18.40 15.67 0.60
CA ALA A 121 17.19 16.49 0.58
C ALA A 121 16.06 15.84 1.40
N PHE A 122 15.91 14.51 1.33
CA PHE A 122 14.94 13.77 2.14
C PHE A 122 15.22 13.93 3.63
N LYS A 123 16.45 13.69 4.09
CA LYS A 123 16.85 13.86 5.51
C LYS A 123 16.59 15.27 6.03
N ASN A 124 16.76 16.28 5.19
CA ASN A 124 16.57 17.69 5.52
C ASN A 124 15.10 18.16 5.39
N SER A 125 14.19 17.34 4.87
CA SER A 125 12.80 17.70 4.64
C SER A 125 11.89 17.56 5.86
N PHE A 126 12.37 16.90 6.93
CA PHE A 126 11.59 16.66 8.15
C PHE A 126 11.42 17.94 8.97
N LYS A 127 10.20 18.12 9.49
CA LYS A 127 9.78 19.21 10.38
C LYS A 127 9.26 18.61 11.69
N GLU A 128 9.08 19.44 12.72
CA GLU A 128 8.51 19.00 14.00
C GLU A 128 7.09 18.40 13.86
N ASN A 129 6.32 18.92 12.91
CA ASN A 129 4.97 18.47 12.59
C ASN A 129 4.91 17.40 11.49
N THR A 130 6.06 16.82 11.07
CA THR A 130 6.05 15.74 10.09
C THR A 130 5.37 14.50 10.68
N LYS A 131 4.29 14.06 10.03
CA LYS A 131 3.47 12.95 10.47
C LYS A 131 3.62 11.72 9.59
N LEU A 132 3.77 11.91 8.28
CA LEU A 132 3.76 10.84 7.29
C LEU A 132 4.82 11.07 6.22
N VAL A 133 5.51 10.01 5.88
CA VAL A 133 6.23 9.84 4.61
C VAL A 133 5.43 8.85 3.77
N VAL A 134 5.13 9.19 2.53
CA VAL A 134 4.45 8.27 1.59
C VAL A 134 5.17 8.28 0.26
N MET A 135 5.63 7.11 -0.18
CA MET A 135 6.44 6.97 -1.40
C MET A 135 6.10 5.70 -2.18
N SER A 136 6.21 5.79 -3.50
CA SER A 136 6.12 4.65 -4.41
C SER A 136 7.39 3.81 -4.31
N HIS A 137 7.26 2.49 -4.13
CA HIS A 137 8.42 1.58 -4.06
C HIS A 137 9.09 1.41 -5.43
N ALA A 138 8.31 1.41 -6.50
CA ALA A 138 8.85 1.38 -7.87
C ALA A 138 8.05 2.30 -8.78
N SER A 139 8.76 3.06 -9.61
CA SER A 139 8.13 3.99 -10.55
C SER A 139 7.44 3.24 -11.68
N ASN A 140 6.20 3.62 -11.99
CA ASN A 140 5.47 3.12 -13.16
C ASN A 140 5.93 3.75 -14.47
N VAL A 141 6.81 4.74 -14.43
CA VAL A 141 7.31 5.49 -15.59
C VAL A 141 8.69 5.02 -16.01
N CYS A 142 9.67 5.06 -15.10
CA CYS A 142 11.06 4.72 -15.37
C CYS A 142 11.51 3.36 -14.81
N GLY A 143 10.69 2.74 -13.92
CA GLY A 143 11.01 1.45 -13.29
C GLY A 143 12.03 1.54 -12.15
N THR A 144 12.52 2.73 -11.82
CA THR A 144 13.46 2.94 -10.71
C THR A 144 12.83 2.48 -9.40
N VAL A 145 13.60 1.76 -8.59
CA VAL A 145 13.19 1.21 -7.30
C VAL A 145 13.76 2.08 -6.18
N LEU A 146 12.89 2.51 -5.28
CA LEU A 146 13.24 3.23 -4.06
C LEU A 146 13.99 2.30 -3.10
N ASP A 147 15.05 2.79 -2.46
CA ASP A 147 15.63 2.12 -1.28
C ASP A 147 14.69 2.32 -0.06
N ALA A 148 13.67 1.47 0.00
CA ALA A 148 12.66 1.54 1.05
C ALA A 148 13.22 1.18 2.44
N GLU A 149 14.31 0.39 2.51
CA GLU A 149 14.98 0.06 3.76
C GLU A 149 15.67 1.31 4.35
N GLU A 150 16.43 2.06 3.53
CA GLU A 150 17.07 3.30 3.98
C GLU A 150 16.03 4.36 4.37
N VAL A 151 15.01 4.57 3.55
CA VAL A 151 13.92 5.52 3.84
C VAL A 151 13.21 5.15 5.14
N GLY A 152 12.85 3.88 5.31
CA GLY A 152 12.17 3.41 6.52
C GLY A 152 13.01 3.51 7.79
N LYS A 153 14.32 3.27 7.69
CA LYS A 153 15.26 3.48 8.80
C LYS A 153 15.24 4.95 9.25
N ILE A 154 15.33 5.90 8.31
CA ILE A 154 15.30 7.33 8.60
C ILE A 154 13.95 7.70 9.23
N CYS A 155 12.83 7.22 8.69
CA CYS A 155 11.50 7.46 9.24
C CYS A 155 11.38 6.97 10.68
N LYS A 156 11.89 5.77 10.98
CA LYS A 156 11.91 5.19 12.33
C LYS A 156 12.74 6.04 13.29
N GLU A 157 13.93 6.47 12.89
CA GLU A 157 14.81 7.35 13.69
C GLU A 157 14.12 8.70 14.01
N LYS A 158 13.30 9.21 13.10
CA LYS A 158 12.53 10.45 13.26
C LYS A 158 11.18 10.26 13.97
N GLY A 159 10.74 9.02 14.22
CA GLY A 159 9.43 8.71 14.79
C GLY A 159 8.25 9.06 13.88
N VAL A 160 8.43 8.99 12.57
CA VAL A 160 7.45 9.37 11.54
C VAL A 160 6.90 8.11 10.86
N PHE A 161 5.61 8.07 10.58
CA PHE A 161 4.98 6.96 9.87
C PHE A 161 5.47 6.89 8.40
N PHE A 162 5.75 5.66 7.94
CA PHE A 162 6.13 5.40 6.55
C PHE A 162 5.14 4.49 5.86
N ALA A 163 4.47 5.02 4.83
CA ALA A 163 3.55 4.28 3.96
C ALA A 163 4.19 4.02 2.59
N LEU A 164 4.20 2.76 2.17
CA LEU A 164 4.77 2.34 0.89
C LEU A 164 3.67 2.02 -0.12
N ASP A 165 3.67 2.71 -1.27
CA ASP A 165 2.87 2.33 -2.44
C ASP A 165 3.58 1.21 -3.20
N ALA A 166 3.13 -0.02 -3.00
CA ALA A 166 3.67 -1.20 -3.64
C ALA A 166 2.90 -1.63 -4.91
N ALA A 167 2.20 -0.71 -5.56
CA ALA A 167 1.40 -1.01 -6.75
C ALA A 167 2.19 -1.68 -7.88
N GLN A 168 3.46 -1.32 -8.05
CA GLN A 168 4.32 -1.89 -9.10
C GLN A 168 5.22 -3.02 -8.60
N SER A 169 5.48 -3.10 -7.31
CA SER A 169 6.49 -3.98 -6.74
C SER A 169 5.92 -5.24 -6.07
N ALA A 170 4.70 -5.17 -5.52
CA ALA A 170 4.06 -6.31 -4.88
C ALA A 170 3.92 -7.50 -5.84
N GLY A 171 4.48 -8.66 -5.45
CA GLY A 171 4.52 -9.86 -6.29
C GLY A 171 5.62 -9.88 -7.36
N VAL A 172 6.48 -8.84 -7.43
CA VAL A 172 7.58 -8.71 -8.40
C VAL A 172 8.93 -8.57 -7.70
N ILE A 173 8.98 -7.73 -6.67
CA ILE A 173 10.17 -7.47 -5.87
C ILE A 173 9.88 -7.89 -4.43
N ASN A 174 10.89 -8.41 -3.73
CA ASN A 174 10.72 -8.75 -2.32
C ASN A 174 10.46 -7.48 -1.49
N ILE A 175 9.41 -7.51 -0.67
CA ILE A 175 9.05 -6.46 0.26
C ILE A 175 8.99 -7.10 1.64
N ASP A 176 9.75 -6.55 2.57
CA ASP A 176 9.78 -6.98 3.95
C ASP A 176 9.28 -5.84 4.84
N PHE A 177 8.06 -5.99 5.37
CA PHE A 177 7.37 -4.96 6.13
C PHE A 177 8.18 -4.54 7.37
N GLU A 178 8.67 -5.52 8.12
CA GLU A 178 9.43 -5.29 9.35
C GLU A 178 10.81 -4.67 9.06
N LYS A 179 11.53 -5.24 8.09
CA LYS A 179 12.87 -4.78 7.70
C LYS A 179 12.83 -3.34 7.19
N PHE A 180 11.84 -3.00 6.39
CA PHE A 180 11.66 -1.66 5.84
C PHE A 180 11.03 -0.68 6.84
N ASN A 181 10.75 -1.12 8.09
CA ASN A 181 10.11 -0.32 9.13
C ASN A 181 8.84 0.39 8.61
N LEU A 182 8.02 -0.32 7.86
CA LEU A 182 6.78 0.23 7.32
C LEU A 182 5.75 0.44 8.45
N SER A 183 4.95 1.47 8.30
CA SER A 183 3.74 1.67 9.09
C SER A 183 2.49 1.31 8.29
N ALA A 184 2.60 1.34 6.95
CA ALA A 184 1.54 0.91 6.05
C ALA A 184 2.12 0.39 4.74
N LEU A 185 1.55 -0.70 4.23
CA LEU A 185 1.85 -1.25 2.90
C LEU A 185 0.58 -1.28 2.06
N CYS A 186 0.57 -0.55 0.95
CA CYS A 186 -0.59 -0.42 0.06
C CYS A 186 -0.40 -1.26 -1.20
N LEU A 187 -1.35 -2.15 -1.48
CA LEU A 187 -1.26 -3.17 -2.54
C LEU A 187 -2.41 -3.08 -3.54
N THR A 188 -2.18 -3.58 -4.75
CA THR A 188 -3.24 -3.88 -5.73
C THR A 188 -3.11 -5.30 -6.24
N GLY A 189 -4.23 -6.04 -6.34
CA GLY A 189 -4.20 -7.44 -6.74
C GLY A 189 -4.00 -7.67 -8.24
N HIS A 190 -4.35 -6.70 -9.09
CA HIS A 190 -4.43 -6.90 -10.55
C HIS A 190 -3.13 -6.63 -11.33
N LYS A 191 -2.02 -6.36 -10.63
CA LYS A 191 -0.68 -6.17 -11.25
C LYS A 191 0.22 -7.37 -10.95
N GLY A 192 1.33 -7.21 -10.26
CA GLY A 192 2.29 -8.28 -9.99
C GLY A 192 1.71 -9.48 -9.22
N LEU A 193 0.65 -9.29 -8.46
CA LEU A 193 -0.07 -10.38 -7.79
C LEU A 193 -0.98 -11.21 -8.72
N LEU A 194 -1.13 -10.81 -9.99
CA LEU A 194 -1.85 -11.52 -11.05
C LEU A 194 -3.33 -11.83 -10.75
N GLY A 195 -3.92 -11.17 -9.77
CA GLY A 195 -5.32 -11.31 -9.38
C GLY A 195 -6.28 -10.46 -10.23
N PRO A 196 -7.58 -10.47 -9.92
CA PRO A 196 -8.59 -9.71 -10.66
C PRO A 196 -8.51 -8.21 -10.37
N GLN A 197 -9.10 -7.41 -11.26
CA GLN A 197 -9.35 -5.99 -11.01
C GLN A 197 -10.35 -5.83 -9.87
N GLY A 198 -10.33 -4.66 -9.20
CA GLY A 198 -11.21 -4.40 -8.06
C GLY A 198 -10.73 -5.02 -6.76
N THR A 199 -9.47 -5.47 -6.69
CA THR A 199 -8.86 -6.05 -5.49
C THR A 199 -7.59 -5.33 -5.09
N GLY A 200 -7.39 -5.20 -3.81
CA GLY A 200 -6.22 -4.62 -3.17
C GLY A 200 -6.21 -4.92 -1.68
N ALA A 201 -5.14 -4.54 -1.02
CA ALA A 201 -5.02 -4.66 0.42
C ALA A 201 -4.21 -3.51 1.01
N LEU A 202 -4.46 -3.26 2.29
CA LEU A 202 -3.71 -2.37 3.15
C LEU A 202 -3.29 -3.17 4.38
N LEU A 203 -1.99 -3.23 4.65
CA LEU A 203 -1.40 -3.77 5.88
C LEU A 203 -0.99 -2.57 6.75
N LEU A 204 -1.39 -2.59 8.05
CA LEU A 204 -1.20 -1.46 8.99
C LEU A 204 -0.49 -1.89 10.26
#